data_26566a783d90ed0a79ec7001e56e3018
#
_entry.id   26566a783d90ed0a79ec7001e56e3018
#
_cell.length_a   1.000
_cell.length_b   1.000
_cell.length_c   1.000
_cell.angle_alpha   90.00
_cell.angle_beta   90.00
_cell.angle_gamma   90.00
#
_symmetry.space_group_name_H-M   'P 1'
#
loop_
_entity.id
_entity.type
_entity.pdbx_description
1 polymer ?
#
loop_
_entity_poly.entity_id
_entity_poly.type
_entity_poly.pdbx_seq_one_letter_code
_entity_poly.pdbx_strand_id
1 'polypeptide(L)'
;MGNIRRSRGYNYEHALVQKLNSSGSWRARRLGGSSTGLPDIVAVNNDDGVLLTIEAKSGASDILYVPQDQIERCLVIRNMFAIYPKRHIILAFKFMGKKRFRRKNETVYESRKLLEYYKVADALSSMKVLPIIIKCTYDGRTYAIYKRKTVSLDLPEYLMPFQKSAVQVSIPQETM
;
A
#
# COMPACT_ATOMS: atom_id res chain seq x y z
N MET A 1 -9.24 5.21 26.18
CA MET A 1 -8.46 4.15 25.51
C MET A 1 -8.36 4.46 24.02
N GLY A 2 -7.14 4.67 23.51
CA GLY A 2 -6.93 4.91 22.10
C GLY A 2 -7.31 3.69 21.25
N ASN A 3 -7.92 3.93 20.09
CA ASN A 3 -8.30 2.86 19.18
C ASN A 3 -7.05 2.21 18.57
N ILE A 4 -6.69 1.01 19.03
CA ILE A 4 -5.49 0.24 18.60
C ILE A 4 -5.39 0.09 17.07
N ARG A 5 -6.53 -0.02 16.37
CA ARG A 5 -6.55 -0.10 14.89
C ARG A 5 -6.09 1.20 14.24
N ARG A 6 -6.52 2.35 14.78
CA ARG A 6 -6.15 3.68 14.29
C ARG A 6 -4.65 3.95 14.50
N SER A 7 -4.12 3.55 15.66
CA SER A 7 -2.70 3.65 15.98
C SER A 7 -1.82 2.79 15.06
N ARG A 8 -2.25 1.57 14.73
CA ARG A 8 -1.50 0.67 13.82
C ARG A 8 -1.45 1.20 12.39
N GLY A 9 -2.56 1.73 11.87
CA GLY A 9 -2.60 2.37 10.55
C GLY A 9 -1.63 3.55 10.50
N TYR A 10 -1.71 4.44 11.47
CA TYR A 10 -0.82 5.58 11.60
C TYR A 10 0.66 5.17 11.62
N ASN A 11 1.02 4.15 12.41
CA ASN A 11 2.39 3.68 12.53
C ASN A 11 2.93 3.11 11.21
N TYR A 12 2.08 2.43 10.44
CA TYR A 12 2.48 1.90 9.14
C TYR A 12 2.71 3.01 8.12
N GLU A 13 1.79 3.95 7.99
CA GLU A 13 1.92 5.13 7.13
C GLU A 13 3.19 5.93 7.49
N HIS A 14 3.42 6.18 8.79
CA HIS A 14 4.60 6.89 9.26
C HIS A 14 5.90 6.16 8.92
N ALA A 15 5.96 4.85 9.11
CA ALA A 15 7.11 4.03 8.74
C ALA A 15 7.42 4.07 7.23
N LEU A 16 6.38 4.03 6.38
CA LEU A 16 6.54 4.16 4.93
C LEU A 16 7.12 5.53 4.54
N VAL A 17 6.60 6.62 5.15
CA VAL A 17 7.12 7.98 4.92
C VAL A 17 8.59 8.09 5.32
N GLN A 18 8.97 7.55 6.47
CA GLN A 18 10.37 7.56 6.91
C GLN A 18 11.29 6.79 5.95
N LYS A 19 10.88 5.59 5.52
CA LYS A 19 11.65 4.77 4.56
C LYS A 19 11.82 5.49 3.22
N LEU A 20 10.76 6.12 2.71
CA LEU A 20 10.82 6.89 1.47
C LEU A 20 11.75 8.11 1.60
N ASN A 21 11.61 8.89 2.66
CA ASN A 21 12.47 10.08 2.89
C ASN A 21 13.95 9.72 3.12
N SER A 22 14.25 8.49 3.53
CA SER A 22 15.61 7.96 3.67
C SER A 22 16.17 7.36 2.37
N SER A 23 15.42 7.40 1.28
CA SER A 23 15.76 6.77 0.00
C SER A 23 16.19 7.81 -1.05
N GLY A 24 17.34 8.44 -0.87
CA GLY A 24 17.91 9.37 -1.84
C GLY A 24 17.04 10.61 -2.08
N SER A 25 16.70 10.88 -3.34
CA SER A 25 15.96 12.08 -3.77
C SER A 25 14.45 12.00 -3.50
N TRP A 26 13.96 10.97 -2.84
CA TRP A 26 12.55 10.86 -2.52
C TRP A 26 12.12 11.82 -1.41
N ARG A 27 10.93 12.39 -1.57
CA ARG A 27 10.27 13.22 -0.57
C ARG A 27 8.84 12.73 -0.42
N ALA A 28 8.47 12.35 0.80
CA ALA A 28 7.16 11.82 1.11
C ALA A 28 6.51 12.57 2.28
N ARG A 29 5.18 12.67 2.22
CA ARG A 29 4.37 13.24 3.31
C ARG A 29 3.11 12.40 3.49
N ARG A 30 2.73 12.25 4.72
CA ARG A 30 1.42 11.78 5.10
C ARG A 30 0.42 12.92 4.93
N LEU A 31 -0.70 12.67 4.25
CA LEU A 31 -1.69 13.72 3.90
C LEU A 31 -2.89 13.81 4.86
N GLY A 32 -3.00 12.90 5.80
CA GLY A 32 -4.01 12.99 6.84
C GLY A 32 -4.96 11.80 6.91
N GLY A 33 -6.07 11.97 7.61
CA GLY A 33 -7.02 10.90 7.91
C GLY A 33 -8.16 10.79 6.91
N SER A 34 -9.04 9.83 7.15
CA SER A 34 -10.19 9.47 6.31
C SER A 34 -11.17 10.61 5.96
N SER A 35 -11.19 11.69 6.74
CA SER A 35 -12.08 12.85 6.53
C SER A 35 -11.53 13.89 5.55
N THR A 36 -10.29 13.77 5.10
CA THR A 36 -9.64 14.81 4.27
C THR A 36 -9.93 14.67 2.78
N GLY A 37 -10.41 13.52 2.31
CA GLY A 37 -10.59 13.24 0.89
C GLY A 37 -9.25 13.07 0.13
N LEU A 38 -8.15 12.92 0.86
CA LEU A 38 -6.79 12.75 0.34
C LEU A 38 -6.32 11.31 0.50
N PRO A 39 -5.37 10.84 -0.32
CA PRO A 39 -4.69 9.55 -0.08
C PRO A 39 -3.87 9.60 1.23
N ASP A 40 -3.50 8.45 1.75
CA ASP A 40 -2.72 8.38 3.00
C ASP A 40 -1.36 9.05 2.85
N ILE A 41 -0.66 8.81 1.73
CA ILE A 41 0.68 9.31 1.49
C ILE A 41 0.81 9.80 0.04
N VAL A 42 1.56 10.89 -0.12
CA VAL A 42 2.12 11.30 -1.40
C VAL A 42 3.64 11.25 -1.32
N ALA A 43 4.28 10.74 -2.36
CA ALA A 43 5.73 10.72 -2.47
C ALA A 43 6.17 11.15 -3.88
N VAL A 44 7.25 11.93 -3.94
CA VAL A 44 7.80 12.42 -5.20
C VAL A 44 9.31 12.18 -5.25
N ASN A 45 9.78 11.88 -6.45
CA ASN A 45 11.20 11.97 -6.81
C ASN A 45 11.30 12.96 -7.98
N ASN A 46 11.75 14.17 -7.69
CA ASN A 46 11.83 15.24 -8.69
C ASN A 46 12.92 14.99 -9.71
N ASP A 47 14.00 14.28 -9.34
CA ASP A 47 15.11 13.99 -10.25
C ASP A 47 14.67 13.01 -11.34
N ASP A 48 13.87 12.00 -10.97
CA ASP A 48 13.37 10.96 -11.89
C ASP A 48 11.99 11.29 -12.48
N GLY A 49 11.34 12.35 -12.03
CA GLY A 49 10.01 12.77 -12.46
C GLY A 49 8.92 11.77 -12.05
N VAL A 50 8.99 11.21 -10.85
CA VAL A 50 8.05 10.18 -10.34
C VAL A 50 7.16 10.76 -9.24
N LEU A 51 5.87 10.50 -9.34
CA LEU A 51 4.87 10.72 -8.29
C LEU A 51 4.23 9.39 -7.89
N LEU A 52 4.17 9.13 -6.60
CA LEU A 52 3.40 8.03 -6.02
C LEU A 52 2.27 8.60 -5.16
N THR A 53 1.04 8.15 -5.39
CA THR A 53 -0.05 8.26 -4.44
C THR A 53 -0.25 6.91 -3.79
N ILE A 54 -0.25 6.85 -2.47
CA ILE A 54 -0.20 5.59 -1.73
C ILE A 54 -1.38 5.52 -0.77
N GLU A 55 -2.09 4.41 -0.85
CA GLU A 55 -3.07 4.01 0.15
C GLU A 55 -2.52 2.81 0.91
N ALA A 56 -2.45 2.91 2.24
CA ALA A 56 -1.79 1.92 3.09
C ALA A 56 -2.78 1.18 3.98
N LYS A 57 -2.71 -0.13 3.98
CA LYS A 57 -3.53 -1.02 4.81
C LYS A 57 -2.66 -1.96 5.60
N SER A 58 -2.90 -2.03 6.90
CA SER A 58 -2.24 -2.99 7.78
C SER A 58 -3.24 -3.72 8.66
N GLY A 59 -2.99 -4.99 8.93
CA GLY A 59 -3.89 -5.76 9.77
C GLY A 59 -3.44 -7.18 10.09
N ALA A 60 -4.17 -7.79 11.01
CA ALA A 60 -3.95 -9.16 11.47
C ALA A 60 -4.87 -10.18 10.77
N SER A 61 -5.70 -9.74 9.83
CA SER A 61 -6.56 -10.60 9.01
C SER A 61 -5.77 -11.27 7.89
N ASP A 62 -6.33 -12.29 7.27
CA ASP A 62 -5.81 -12.89 6.03
C ASP A 62 -6.15 -12.06 4.79
N ILE A 63 -7.02 -11.09 4.93
CA ILE A 63 -7.49 -10.24 3.84
C ILE A 63 -7.48 -8.80 4.30
N LEU A 64 -6.94 -7.92 3.45
CA LEU A 64 -7.01 -6.46 3.61
C LEU A 64 -7.78 -5.86 2.45
N TYR A 65 -8.48 -4.74 2.71
CA TYR A 65 -9.41 -4.13 1.77
C TYR A 65 -9.09 -2.66 1.54
N VAL A 66 -9.21 -2.23 0.30
CA VAL A 66 -9.18 -0.82 -0.11
C VAL A 66 -10.53 -0.49 -0.74
N PRO A 67 -11.37 0.33 -0.10
CA PRO A 67 -12.65 0.80 -0.65
C PRO A 67 -12.47 1.72 -1.86
N GLN A 68 -13.50 1.81 -2.70
CA GLN A 68 -13.51 2.60 -3.92
C GLN A 68 -13.17 4.07 -3.70
N ASP A 69 -13.72 4.69 -2.65
CA ASP A 69 -13.48 6.11 -2.35
C ASP A 69 -12.01 6.42 -2.10
N GLN A 70 -11.27 5.47 -1.53
CA GLN A 70 -9.83 5.62 -1.27
C GLN A 70 -9.00 5.50 -2.56
N ILE A 71 -9.45 4.67 -3.50
CA ILE A 71 -8.86 4.61 -4.85
C ILE A 71 -9.11 5.90 -5.60
N GLU A 72 -10.33 6.44 -5.53
CA GLU A 72 -10.71 7.71 -6.16
C GLU A 72 -9.85 8.88 -5.65
N ARG A 73 -9.54 8.93 -4.35
CA ARG A 73 -8.64 9.93 -3.77
C ARG A 73 -7.24 9.88 -4.40
N CYS A 74 -6.70 8.69 -4.58
CA CYS A 74 -5.42 8.50 -5.25
C CYS A 74 -5.47 8.97 -6.70
N LEU A 75 -6.55 8.66 -7.43
CA LEU A 75 -6.74 9.09 -8.81
C LEU A 75 -6.81 10.61 -8.95
N VAL A 76 -7.54 11.29 -8.07
CA VAL A 76 -7.66 12.76 -8.07
C VAL A 76 -6.29 13.41 -7.92
N ILE A 77 -5.52 13.04 -6.92
CA ILE A 77 -4.19 13.59 -6.68
C ILE A 77 -3.22 13.26 -7.82
N ARG A 78 -3.22 12.01 -8.30
CA ARG A 78 -2.41 11.60 -9.45
C ARG A 78 -2.69 12.48 -10.67
N ASN A 79 -3.95 12.80 -10.93
CA ASN A 79 -4.34 13.61 -12.08
C ASN A 79 -4.02 15.09 -11.91
N MET A 80 -4.09 15.63 -10.69
CA MET A 80 -3.72 17.03 -10.41
C MET A 80 -2.23 17.31 -10.69
N PHE A 81 -1.36 16.35 -10.46
CA PHE A 81 0.10 16.51 -10.63
C PHE A 81 0.56 16.02 -12.01
N ALA A 82 -0.07 16.54 -13.08
CA ALA A 82 0.23 16.14 -14.45
C ALA A 82 1.67 16.47 -14.91
N ILE A 83 2.38 17.34 -14.19
CA ILE A 83 3.78 17.68 -14.46
C ILE A 83 4.74 16.49 -14.29
N TYR A 84 4.38 15.50 -13.46
CA TYR A 84 5.18 14.30 -13.30
C TYR A 84 4.89 13.33 -14.45
N PRO A 85 5.89 12.96 -15.27
CA PRO A 85 5.68 12.05 -16.40
C PRO A 85 5.38 10.61 -15.95
N LYS A 86 5.91 10.20 -14.79
CA LYS A 86 5.70 8.88 -14.21
C LYS A 86 4.85 9.01 -12.94
N ARG A 87 3.60 8.56 -13.00
CA ARG A 87 2.65 8.71 -11.90
C ARG A 87 2.00 7.37 -11.60
N HIS A 88 2.16 6.89 -10.38
CA HIS A 88 1.66 5.58 -9.98
C HIS A 88 0.75 5.67 -8.76
N ILE A 89 -0.29 4.85 -8.76
CA ILE A 89 -1.11 4.55 -7.60
C ILE A 89 -0.57 3.28 -6.98
N ILE A 90 -0.17 3.36 -5.71
CA ILE A 90 0.37 2.23 -4.97
C ILE A 90 -0.60 1.86 -3.85
N LEU A 91 -1.01 0.61 -3.83
CA LEU A 91 -1.71 0.00 -2.72
C LEU A 91 -0.69 -0.77 -1.88
N ALA A 92 -0.43 -0.28 -0.68
CA ALA A 92 0.53 -0.87 0.25
C ALA A 92 -0.21 -1.72 1.29
N PHE A 93 0.11 -3.01 1.34
CA PHE A 93 -0.51 -3.96 2.26
C PHE A 93 0.53 -4.53 3.22
N LYS A 94 0.24 -4.45 4.53
CA LYS A 94 1.07 -5.06 5.57
C LYS A 94 0.25 -6.06 6.38
N PHE A 95 0.58 -7.33 6.22
CA PHE A 95 0.02 -8.41 7.02
C PHE A 95 0.88 -8.62 8.27
N MET A 96 0.27 -8.38 9.42
CA MET A 96 0.97 -8.46 10.71
C MET A 96 1.46 -9.87 11.01
N GLY A 97 2.55 -9.98 11.78
CA GLY A 97 3.16 -11.24 12.21
C GLY A 97 2.30 -12.07 13.19
N LYS A 98 1.10 -11.61 13.47
CA LYS A 98 0.08 -12.35 14.23
C LYS A 98 -1.24 -12.32 13.47
N LYS A 99 -1.75 -13.51 13.12
CA LYS A 99 -3.09 -13.69 12.57
C LYS A 99 -4.11 -13.66 13.69
N ARG A 100 -5.17 -12.89 13.52
CA ARG A 100 -6.32 -12.85 14.43
C ARG A 100 -7.47 -13.65 13.85
N PHE A 101 -8.01 -14.57 14.62
CA PHE A 101 -9.22 -15.29 14.27
C PHE A 101 -10.13 -15.49 15.49
N ARG A 102 -11.38 -15.84 15.24
CA ARG A 102 -12.37 -16.06 16.30
C ARG A 102 -12.58 -17.57 16.46
N ARG A 103 -12.42 -18.06 17.69
CA ARG A 103 -12.71 -19.45 18.05
C ARG A 103 -13.64 -19.45 19.26
N LYS A 104 -14.84 -20.04 19.12
CA LYS A 104 -15.84 -20.14 20.20
C LYS A 104 -16.00 -18.83 21.00
N ASN A 105 -16.29 -17.73 20.31
CA ASN A 105 -16.46 -16.38 20.89
C ASN A 105 -15.20 -15.71 21.49
N GLU A 106 -14.05 -16.37 21.47
CA GLU A 106 -12.79 -15.78 21.89
C GLU A 106 -11.95 -15.30 20.69
N THR A 107 -11.21 -14.22 20.89
CA THR A 107 -10.24 -13.76 19.91
C THR A 107 -8.91 -14.45 20.17
N VAL A 108 -8.46 -15.25 19.22
CA VAL A 108 -7.20 -16.00 19.29
C VAL A 108 -6.20 -15.40 18.30
N TYR A 109 -4.93 -15.40 18.68
CA TYR A 109 -3.82 -14.96 17.84
C TYR A 109 -2.86 -16.12 17.57
N GLU A 110 -2.48 -16.28 16.31
CA GLU A 110 -1.50 -17.25 15.84
C GLU A 110 -0.32 -16.51 15.20
N SER A 111 0.91 -16.92 15.54
CA SER A 111 2.11 -16.35 14.95
C SER A 111 2.24 -16.75 13.48
N ARG A 112 2.63 -15.81 12.63
CA ARG A 112 2.91 -16.02 11.21
C ARG A 112 3.98 -15.06 10.73
N LYS A 113 4.52 -15.29 9.53
CA LYS A 113 5.46 -14.35 8.90
C LYS A 113 4.76 -13.01 8.62
N LEU A 114 5.43 -11.90 8.95
CA LEU A 114 5.02 -10.58 8.51
C LEU A 114 5.31 -10.48 7.01
N LEU A 115 4.30 -10.05 6.23
CA LEU A 115 4.44 -9.85 4.78
C LEU A 115 3.97 -8.45 4.39
N GLU A 116 4.70 -7.83 3.45
CA GLU A 116 4.35 -6.55 2.87
C GLU A 116 4.31 -6.67 1.35
N TYR A 117 3.29 -6.05 0.75
CA TYR A 117 3.10 -5.99 -0.70
C TYR A 117 2.85 -4.56 -1.14
N TYR A 118 3.45 -4.17 -2.25
CA TYR A 118 3.25 -2.87 -2.88
C TYR A 118 2.73 -3.09 -4.29
N LYS A 119 1.42 -2.85 -4.49
CA LYS A 119 0.74 -3.16 -5.76
C LYS A 119 0.51 -1.90 -6.57
N VAL A 120 0.85 -1.94 -7.85
CA VAL A 120 0.55 -0.86 -8.80
C VAL A 120 -0.90 -0.99 -9.25
N ALA A 121 -1.70 0.03 -8.96
CA ALA A 121 -3.11 0.07 -9.29
C ALA A 121 -3.44 1.02 -10.47
N ASP A 122 -2.48 1.31 -11.32
CA ASP A 122 -2.63 2.25 -12.43
C ASP A 122 -3.68 1.81 -13.44
N ALA A 123 -3.86 0.51 -13.64
CA ALA A 123 -4.89 -0.05 -14.51
C ALA A 123 -6.31 0.41 -14.14
N LEU A 124 -6.54 0.77 -12.88
CA LEU A 124 -7.84 1.27 -12.42
C LEU A 124 -8.20 2.62 -13.04
N SER A 125 -7.21 3.42 -13.46
CA SER A 125 -7.42 4.74 -14.08
C SER A 125 -8.12 4.68 -15.44
N SER A 126 -8.05 3.56 -16.14
CA SER A 126 -8.65 3.34 -17.46
C SER A 126 -9.93 2.50 -17.40
N MET A 127 -10.36 2.07 -16.23
CA MET A 127 -11.58 1.29 -16.07
C MET A 127 -12.81 2.20 -16.16
N LYS A 128 -13.83 1.77 -16.93
CA LYS A 128 -15.11 2.48 -17.02
C LYS A 128 -15.88 2.48 -15.70
N VAL A 129 -15.77 1.36 -14.96
CA VAL A 129 -16.42 1.17 -13.66
C VAL A 129 -15.35 0.69 -12.69
N LEU A 130 -15.12 1.48 -11.64
CA LEU A 130 -14.23 1.08 -10.56
C LEU A 130 -14.87 -0.01 -9.71
N PRO A 131 -14.09 -0.97 -9.22
CA PRO A 131 -14.57 -1.93 -8.23
C PRO A 131 -14.99 -1.21 -6.94
N ILE A 132 -15.96 -1.77 -6.23
CA ILE A 132 -16.40 -1.25 -4.92
C ILE A 132 -15.28 -1.42 -3.89
N ILE A 133 -14.53 -2.50 -3.99
CA ILE A 133 -13.42 -2.85 -3.10
C ILE A 133 -12.34 -3.56 -3.91
N ILE A 134 -11.08 -3.23 -3.65
CA ILE A 134 -9.92 -4.07 -3.97
C ILE A 134 -9.55 -4.84 -2.69
N LYS A 135 -9.43 -6.16 -2.79
CA LYS A 135 -8.91 -6.98 -1.69
C LYS A 135 -7.54 -7.55 -2.03
N CYS A 136 -6.67 -7.63 -1.03
CA CYS A 136 -5.42 -8.36 -1.09
C CYS A 136 -5.44 -9.48 -0.05
N THR A 137 -5.06 -10.68 -0.45
CA THR A 137 -4.96 -11.84 0.42
C THR A 137 -3.54 -11.99 0.98
N TYR A 138 -3.38 -12.76 2.07
CA TYR A 138 -2.09 -12.94 2.74
C TYR A 138 -0.98 -13.47 1.82
N ASP A 139 -1.34 -14.22 0.76
CA ASP A 139 -0.41 -14.69 -0.27
C ASP A 139 -0.07 -13.64 -1.37
N GLY A 140 -0.57 -12.41 -1.22
CA GLY A 140 -0.30 -11.29 -2.12
C GLY A 140 -1.15 -11.23 -3.39
N ARG A 141 -2.15 -12.10 -3.54
CA ARG A 141 -3.10 -12.03 -4.66
C ARG A 141 -4.09 -10.90 -4.46
N THR A 142 -4.45 -10.24 -5.54
CA THR A 142 -5.41 -9.15 -5.54
C THR A 142 -6.66 -9.47 -6.35
N TYR A 143 -7.79 -8.94 -5.90
CA TYR A 143 -9.11 -9.17 -6.49
C TYR A 143 -9.91 -7.87 -6.50
N ALA A 144 -10.71 -7.70 -7.54
CA ALA A 144 -11.71 -6.64 -7.63
C ALA A 144 -13.08 -7.18 -7.22
N ILE A 145 -13.77 -6.50 -6.31
CA ILE A 145 -15.12 -6.83 -5.87
C ILE A 145 -16.09 -5.81 -6.47
N TYR A 146 -17.06 -6.30 -7.21
CA TYR A 146 -18.24 -5.61 -7.71
C TYR A 146 -19.48 -6.09 -6.95
N LYS A 147 -20.64 -5.41 -7.12
CA LYS A 147 -21.87 -5.71 -6.33
C LYS A 147 -22.19 -7.20 -6.17
N ARG A 148 -21.96 -8.02 -7.20
CA ARG A 148 -22.34 -9.45 -7.22
C ARG A 148 -21.21 -10.36 -7.71
N LYS A 149 -20.01 -9.82 -7.88
CA LYS A 149 -18.94 -10.55 -8.55
C LYS A 149 -17.59 -10.20 -7.94
N THR A 150 -16.80 -11.22 -7.64
CA THR A 150 -15.38 -11.09 -7.35
C THR A 150 -14.59 -11.60 -8.55
N VAL A 151 -13.67 -10.77 -9.04
CA VAL A 151 -12.85 -11.06 -10.21
C VAL A 151 -11.40 -11.02 -9.79
N SER A 152 -10.59 -11.97 -10.25
CA SER A 152 -9.13 -11.88 -10.10
C SER A 152 -8.64 -10.63 -10.82
N LEU A 153 -7.87 -9.83 -10.12
CA LEU A 153 -7.23 -8.63 -10.65
C LEU A 153 -5.76 -8.69 -10.25
N ASP A 154 -4.93 -9.13 -11.18
CA ASP A 154 -3.50 -9.31 -10.93
C ASP A 154 -2.78 -7.95 -11.04
N LEU A 155 -2.69 -7.24 -9.92
CA LEU A 155 -1.96 -5.98 -9.85
C LEU A 155 -0.46 -6.26 -9.74
N PRO A 156 0.38 -5.64 -10.61
CA PRO A 156 1.82 -5.85 -10.56
C PRO A 156 2.45 -5.31 -9.28
N GLU A 157 3.55 -5.90 -8.87
CA GLU A 157 4.37 -5.42 -7.76
C GLU A 157 5.14 -4.15 -8.18
N TYR A 158 5.23 -3.20 -7.26
CA TYR A 158 6.10 -2.04 -7.37
C TYR A 158 7.35 -2.22 -6.51
N LEU A 159 8.52 -2.07 -7.10
CA LEU A 159 9.77 -2.09 -6.36
C LEU A 159 10.00 -0.72 -5.70
N MET A 160 9.67 -0.63 -4.42
CA MET A 160 9.85 0.59 -3.65
C MET A 160 11.34 0.96 -3.52
N PRO A 161 11.67 2.27 -3.49
CA PRO A 161 13.07 2.71 -3.49
C PRO A 161 13.90 2.14 -2.32
N PHE A 162 13.31 1.96 -1.14
CA PHE A 162 13.99 1.38 0.01
C PHE A 162 14.22 -0.14 -0.09
N GLN A 163 13.54 -0.84 -1.00
CA GLN A 163 13.79 -2.25 -1.28
C GLN A 163 15.03 -2.44 -2.18
N LYS A 164 15.32 -1.48 -3.06
CA LYS A 164 16.50 -1.52 -3.94
C LYS A 164 17.80 -1.51 -3.16
N SER A 165 17.86 -0.73 -2.08
CA SER A 165 19.06 -0.64 -1.23
C SER A 165 19.35 -1.94 -0.47
N ALA A 166 18.33 -2.71 -0.13
CA ALA A 166 18.50 -4.01 0.53
C ALA A 166 19.09 -5.10 -0.38
N VAL A 167 18.83 -5.04 -1.69
CA VAL A 167 19.36 -6.00 -2.67
C VAL A 167 20.85 -5.77 -2.93
N GLN A 168 21.34 -4.52 -2.86
CA GLN A 168 22.75 -4.20 -3.08
C GLN A 168 23.69 -4.66 -1.95
N VAL A 169 23.18 -4.89 -0.75
CA VAL A 169 23.99 -5.37 0.40
C VAL A 169 24.25 -6.88 0.36
N SER A 170 23.56 -7.61 -0.51
CA SER A 170 23.61 -9.09 -0.58
C SER A 170 24.59 -9.66 -1.60
N ILE A 171 25.43 -8.85 -2.24
CA ILE A 171 26.48 -9.35 -3.13
C ILE A 171 27.74 -9.63 -2.30
N PRO A 172 28.16 -10.88 -2.13
CA PRO A 172 29.43 -11.17 -1.50
C PRO A 172 30.55 -10.58 -2.37
N GLN A 173 31.43 -9.79 -1.78
CA GLN A 173 32.72 -9.48 -2.41
C GLN A 173 33.51 -10.78 -2.47
N GLU A 174 33.59 -11.36 -3.64
CA GLU A 174 34.61 -12.39 -3.92
C GLU A 174 35.97 -11.70 -3.80
N THR A 175 36.67 -12.07 -2.75
CA THR A 175 38.10 -11.76 -2.56
C THR A 175 38.90 -12.50 -3.61
N MET A 176 39.55 -11.75 -4.51
CA MET A 176 40.69 -12.27 -5.25
C MET A 176 41.93 -12.29 -4.36
#